data_074f343f8fb8b5f1290ab7e0b9e4cd9a
#
_entry.id   074f343f8fb8b5f1290ab7e0b9e4cd9a
#
_cell.length_a   1.000
_cell.length_b   1.000
_cell.length_c   1.000
_cell.angle_alpha   90.00
_cell.angle_beta   90.00
_cell.angle_gamma   90.00
#
_symmetry.space_group_name_H-M   'P 1'
#
loop_
_entity.id
_entity.type
_entity.pdbx_description
1 polymer ?
#
loop_
_entity_poly.entity_id
_entity_poly.type
_entity_poly.pdbx_seq_one_letter_code
_entity_poly.pdbx_strand_id
1 'polypeptide(L)'
;DGNVKHKQRDEQEKKALMTRLSRIEGQVRGIRAMVEDDRYCVDILTQVSAIQAALNGFNKELLARHIKTAYLDNQPVEEAVDELCGLLKKLMK
;
A
#
# COMPACT_ATOMS: atom_id res chain seq x y z
N ASP A 1 -12.48 -19.13 -1.94
CA ASP A 1 -13.13 -18.65 -0.73
C ASP A 1 -14.28 -17.72 -1.04
N GLY A 2 -15.49 -18.12 -0.66
CA GLY A 2 -16.71 -17.37 -0.97
C GLY A 2 -16.81 -16.03 -0.26
N ASN A 3 -15.99 -15.77 0.76
CA ASN A 3 -16.05 -14.54 1.55
C ASN A 3 -15.00 -13.50 1.15
N VAL A 4 -14.13 -13.82 0.21
CA VAL A 4 -13.07 -12.90 -0.23
C VAL A 4 -13.51 -12.18 -1.49
N LYS A 5 -13.50 -10.87 -1.44
CA LYS A 5 -13.78 -10.06 -2.63
C LYS A 5 -12.56 -10.08 -3.54
N HIS A 6 -12.80 -10.32 -4.81
CA HIS A 6 -11.76 -10.29 -5.82
C HIS A 6 -11.98 -9.11 -6.74
N LYS A 7 -10.87 -8.50 -7.14
CA LYS A 7 -10.89 -7.44 -8.13
C LYS A 7 -10.01 -7.88 -9.29
N GLN A 8 -10.55 -7.79 -10.49
CA GLN A 8 -9.78 -8.09 -11.69
C GLN A 8 -8.98 -6.85 -12.07
N ARG A 9 -7.65 -6.97 -11.98
CA ARG A 9 -6.73 -5.89 -12.34
C ARG A 9 -6.07 -6.22 -13.65
N ASP A 10 -5.77 -5.19 -14.46
CA ASP A 10 -4.99 -5.41 -15.66
C ASP A 10 -3.53 -5.71 -15.28
N GLU A 11 -2.78 -6.26 -16.23
CA GLU A 11 -1.42 -6.70 -16.00
C GLU A 11 -0.47 -5.54 -15.67
N GLN A 12 -0.70 -4.36 -16.25
CA GLN A 12 0.13 -3.20 -15.99
C GLN A 12 -0.07 -2.68 -14.58
N GLU A 13 -1.32 -2.62 -14.12
CA GLU A 13 -1.65 -2.21 -12.76
C GLU A 13 -1.04 -3.15 -11.75
N LYS A 14 -1.22 -4.43 -11.96
CA LYS A 14 -0.69 -5.47 -11.09
C LYS A 14 0.83 -5.39 -11.02
N LYS A 15 1.48 -5.22 -12.17
CA LYS A 15 2.93 -5.10 -12.24
C LYS A 15 3.43 -3.88 -11.47
N ALA A 16 2.76 -2.74 -11.62
CA ALA A 16 3.14 -1.52 -10.91
C ALA A 16 3.05 -1.69 -9.40
N LEU A 17 1.97 -2.31 -8.91
CA LEU A 17 1.79 -2.57 -7.49
C LEU A 17 2.84 -3.57 -6.97
N MET A 18 3.11 -4.62 -7.72
CA MET A 18 4.10 -5.63 -7.34
C MET A 18 5.51 -5.04 -7.30
N THR A 19 5.83 -4.14 -8.22
CA THR A 19 7.13 -3.46 -8.24
C THR A 19 7.33 -2.61 -6.98
N ARG A 20 6.28 -1.88 -6.57
CA ARG A 20 6.33 -1.10 -5.33
C ARG A 20 6.53 -2.00 -4.11
N LEU A 21 5.82 -3.12 -4.06
CA LEU A 21 5.94 -4.07 -2.95
C LEU A 21 7.33 -4.71 -2.90
N SER A 22 7.89 -5.06 -4.05
CA SER A 22 9.24 -5.64 -4.11
C SER A 22 10.29 -4.67 -3.57
N ARG A 23 10.12 -3.39 -3.87
CA ARG A 23 11.01 -2.35 -3.36
C ARG A 23 10.90 -2.23 -1.84
N ILE A 24 9.67 -2.27 -1.31
CA ILE A 24 9.40 -2.22 0.12
C ILE A 24 10.01 -3.45 0.82
N GLU A 25 9.87 -4.64 0.23
CA GLU A 25 10.50 -5.84 0.76
C GLU A 25 12.01 -5.69 0.87
N GLY A 26 12.66 -5.10 -0.15
CA GLY A 26 14.09 -4.84 -0.12
C GLY A 26 14.47 -3.89 1.00
N GLN A 27 13.66 -2.86 1.22
CA GLN A 27 13.90 -1.89 2.30
C GLN A 27 13.75 -2.55 3.67
N VAL A 28 12.77 -3.44 3.84
CA VAL A 28 12.57 -4.18 5.09
C VAL A 28 13.77 -5.09 5.35
N ARG A 29 14.27 -5.78 4.33
CA ARG A 29 15.47 -6.61 4.46
C ARG A 29 16.69 -5.77 4.86
N GLY A 30 16.78 -4.55 4.34
CA GLY A 30 17.82 -3.62 4.71
C GLY A 30 17.78 -3.26 6.19
N ILE A 31 16.58 -3.01 6.72
CA ILE A 31 16.42 -2.75 8.16
C ILE A 31 16.82 -3.95 8.99
N ARG A 32 16.42 -5.15 8.56
CA ARG A 32 16.78 -6.37 9.25
C ARG A 32 18.32 -6.51 9.37
N ALA A 33 19.02 -6.24 8.27
CA ALA A 33 20.48 -6.27 8.26
C ALA A 33 21.08 -5.23 9.21
N MET A 34 20.48 -4.04 9.28
CA MET A 34 20.92 -2.98 10.17
C MET A 34 20.78 -3.41 11.64
N VAL A 35 19.67 -4.05 11.99
CA VAL A 35 19.44 -4.55 13.34
C VAL A 35 20.47 -5.64 13.68
N GLU A 36 20.71 -6.55 12.76
CA GLU A 36 21.69 -7.62 12.95
C GLU A 36 23.12 -7.07 13.14
N ASP A 37 23.41 -5.94 12.49
CA ASP A 37 24.72 -5.28 12.53
C ASP A 37 24.83 -4.27 13.68
N ASP A 38 23.83 -4.20 14.53
CA ASP A 38 23.79 -3.26 15.67
C ASP A 38 24.02 -1.80 15.26
N ARG A 39 23.43 -1.42 14.12
CA ARG A 39 23.52 -0.06 13.62
C ARG A 39 22.87 0.94 14.58
N TYR A 40 23.29 2.17 14.48
CA TYR A 40 22.81 3.25 15.34
C TYR A 40 21.29 3.41 15.17
N CYS A 41 20.58 3.57 16.31
CA CYS A 41 19.13 3.60 16.37
C CYS A 41 18.51 4.66 15.45
N VAL A 42 19.10 5.85 15.39
CA VAL A 42 18.56 6.94 14.55
C VAL A 42 18.61 6.58 13.07
N ASP A 43 19.67 5.85 12.65
CA ASP A 43 19.77 5.41 11.25
C ASP A 43 18.67 4.42 10.90
N ILE A 44 18.37 3.51 11.83
CA ILE A 44 17.29 2.53 11.62
C ILE A 44 15.95 3.25 11.54
N LEU A 45 15.69 4.19 12.45
CA LEU A 45 14.45 4.98 12.45
C LEU A 45 14.27 5.77 11.16
N THR A 46 15.37 6.30 10.62
CA THR A 46 15.35 7.01 9.34
C THR A 46 14.90 6.08 8.21
N GLN A 47 15.40 4.85 8.20
CA GLN A 47 14.99 3.85 7.20
C GLN A 47 13.53 3.44 7.38
N VAL A 48 13.06 3.32 8.61
CA VAL A 48 11.64 3.04 8.88
C VAL A 48 10.76 4.16 8.32
N SER A 49 11.15 5.42 8.49
CA SER A 49 10.41 6.55 7.91
C SER A 49 10.31 6.45 6.40
N ALA A 50 11.38 6.03 5.74
CA ALA A 50 11.39 5.84 4.29
C ALA A 50 10.40 4.74 3.86
N ILE A 51 10.33 3.64 4.63
CA ILE A 51 9.38 2.57 4.36
C ILE A 51 7.94 3.03 4.57
N GLN A 52 7.68 3.81 5.61
CA GLN A 52 6.36 4.38 5.86
C GLN A 52 5.92 5.26 4.69
N ALA A 53 6.82 6.09 4.16
CA ALA A 53 6.52 6.91 2.98
C ALA A 53 6.23 6.03 1.76
N ALA A 54 6.98 4.95 1.57
CA ALA A 54 6.77 4.02 0.47
C ALA A 54 5.42 3.31 0.59
N LEU A 55 5.04 2.90 1.80
CA LEU A 55 3.73 2.29 2.06
C LEU A 55 2.60 3.28 1.79
N ASN A 56 2.75 4.53 2.19
CA ASN A 56 1.78 5.57 1.88
C ASN A 56 1.63 5.77 0.37
N GLY A 57 2.74 5.72 -0.36
CA GLY A 57 2.72 5.79 -1.82
C GLY A 57 1.97 4.62 -2.44
N PHE A 58 2.19 3.42 -1.91
CA PHE A 58 1.46 2.23 -2.34
C PHE A 58 -0.03 2.39 -2.10
N ASN A 59 -0.41 2.86 -0.90
CA ASN A 59 -1.81 3.08 -0.56
C ASN A 59 -2.48 4.08 -1.50
N LYS A 60 -1.81 5.19 -1.80
CA LYS A 60 -2.34 6.21 -2.72
C LYS A 60 -2.57 5.64 -4.11
N GLU A 61 -1.62 4.86 -4.60
CA GLU A 61 -1.74 4.24 -5.92
C GLU A 61 -2.91 3.26 -5.97
N LEU A 62 -3.01 2.42 -4.94
CA LEU A 62 -4.08 1.43 -4.84
C LEU A 62 -5.44 2.10 -4.76
N LEU A 63 -5.58 3.15 -3.94
CA LEU A 63 -6.83 3.89 -3.78
C LEU A 63 -7.22 4.62 -5.06
N ALA A 64 -6.27 5.26 -5.72
CA ALA A 64 -6.54 5.98 -6.96
C ALA A 64 -7.08 5.03 -8.03
N ARG A 65 -6.48 3.85 -8.14
CA ARG A 65 -6.92 2.85 -9.11
C ARG A 65 -8.27 2.25 -8.73
N HIS A 66 -8.53 2.07 -7.45
CA HIS A 66 -9.82 1.57 -6.96
C HIS A 66 -10.95 2.55 -7.31
N ILE A 67 -10.74 3.85 -7.07
CA ILE A 67 -11.72 4.88 -7.41
C ILE A 67 -11.99 4.90 -8.90
N LYS A 68 -10.94 4.84 -9.70
CA LYS A 68 -11.07 4.84 -11.17
C LYS A 68 -11.86 3.63 -11.65
N THR A 69 -11.58 2.46 -11.11
CA THR A 69 -12.28 1.22 -11.47
C THR A 69 -13.75 1.29 -11.07
N ALA A 70 -14.03 1.77 -9.87
CA ALA A 70 -15.40 1.92 -9.38
C ALA A 70 -16.23 2.82 -10.31
N TYR A 71 -15.62 3.92 -10.77
CA TYR A 71 -16.26 4.84 -11.69
C TYR A 71 -16.55 4.18 -13.04
N LEU A 72 -15.57 3.45 -13.59
CA LEU A 72 -15.70 2.78 -14.89
C LEU A 72 -16.67 1.62 -14.86
N ASP A 73 -16.75 0.91 -13.74
CA ASP A 73 -17.62 -0.27 -13.61
C ASP A 73 -19.04 0.08 -13.15
N ASN A 74 -19.39 1.36 -13.15
CA ASN A 74 -20.69 1.82 -12.66
C ASN A 74 -21.01 1.40 -11.22
N GLN A 75 -19.98 1.15 -10.43
CA GLN A 75 -20.17 0.96 -9.01
C GLN A 75 -20.71 2.27 -8.42
N PRO A 76 -21.66 2.20 -7.46
CA PRO A 76 -22.14 3.42 -6.83
C PRO A 76 -20.96 4.18 -6.21
N VAL A 77 -20.79 5.42 -6.64
CA VAL A 77 -19.69 6.27 -6.13
C VAL A 77 -19.80 6.41 -4.61
N GLU A 78 -21.02 6.48 -4.10
CA GLU A 78 -21.27 6.58 -2.66
C GLU A 78 -20.70 5.40 -1.91
N GLU A 79 -20.87 4.19 -2.43
CA GLU A 79 -20.34 2.97 -1.80
C GLU A 79 -18.82 2.98 -1.79
N ALA A 80 -18.20 3.38 -2.88
CA ALA A 80 -16.75 3.47 -2.97
C ALA A 80 -16.19 4.52 -2.00
N VAL A 81 -16.87 5.66 -1.89
CA VAL A 81 -16.49 6.73 -0.96
C VAL A 81 -16.64 6.26 0.48
N ASP A 82 -17.72 5.55 0.80
CA ASP A 82 -17.93 5.03 2.15
C ASP A 82 -16.84 4.02 2.54
N GLU A 83 -16.44 3.15 1.63
CA GLU A 83 -15.34 2.22 1.87
C GLU A 83 -14.04 2.95 2.15
N LEU A 84 -13.76 4.01 1.37
CA LEU A 84 -12.56 4.81 1.55
C LEU A 84 -12.57 5.55 2.88
N CYS A 85 -13.71 6.13 3.26
CA CYS A 85 -13.86 6.82 4.53
C CYS A 85 -13.64 5.87 5.71
N GLY A 86 -14.19 4.66 5.61
CA GLY A 86 -13.98 3.65 6.63
C GLY A 86 -12.52 3.26 6.79
N LEU A 87 -11.81 3.11 5.66
CA LEU A 87 -10.41 2.78 5.67
C LEU A 87 -9.56 3.92 6.24
N LEU A 88 -9.84 5.16 5.84
CA LEU A 88 -9.12 6.32 6.34
C LEU A 88 -9.25 6.46 7.85
N LYS A 89 -10.43 6.19 8.41
CA LYS A 89 -10.64 6.21 9.85
C LYS A 89 -9.75 5.20 10.57
N LYS A 90 -9.54 4.03 9.98
CA LYS A 90 -8.66 3.02 10.55
C LYS A 90 -7.19 3.44 10.49
N LEU A 91 -6.79 4.10 9.41
CA LEU A 91 -5.40 4.49 9.20
C LEU A 91 -5.00 5.73 9.98
N MET A 92 -5.97 6.54 10.39
CA MET A 92 -5.72 7.82 11.05
C MET A 92 -5.88 7.77 12.58
N LYS A 93 -5.81 6.58 13.14
CA LYS A 93 -5.84 6.45 14.62
C LYS A 93 -4.59 7.00 15.25
#